data_7d223820e1819e3acf4b014954074902
#
_entry.id   7d223820e1819e3acf4b014954074902
#
_cell.length_a   1.000
_cell.length_b   1.000
_cell.length_c   1.000
_cell.angle_alpha   90.00
_cell.angle_beta   90.00
_cell.angle_gamma   90.00
#
_symmetry.space_group_name_H-M   'P 1'
#
loop_
_entity.id
_entity.type
_entity.pdbx_description
1 polymer ?
#
loop_
_entity_poly.entity_id
_entity_poly.type
_entity_poly.pdbx_seq_one_letter_code
_entity_poly.pdbx_strand_id
1 'polypeptide(L)'
;MKLFLIIFLLVQISFSQSEIKQSPSSFWISLSNKEKISFINGAYSALSVLKKKHKDEVAKQYLHDKNWIQPYYIDRYYSIIDEYHSEQVSYDLKIIALHMDALYANSDNLNIPIMEAMKVVSLMQDGDREKANLRLLQLQRKY
;
A
#
# COMPACT_ATOMS: atom_id res chain seq x y z
N MET A 1 -49.44 -0.63 -19.59
CA MET A 1 -49.08 -1.02 -18.22
C MET A 1 -48.14 -2.23 -18.14
N LYS A 2 -48.41 -3.34 -18.83
CA LYS A 2 -47.52 -4.55 -18.75
C LYS A 2 -46.11 -4.33 -19.29
N LEU A 3 -45.92 -3.51 -20.34
CA LEU A 3 -44.61 -3.23 -20.92
C LEU A 3 -43.70 -2.42 -19.98
N PHE A 4 -44.25 -1.46 -19.24
CA PHE A 4 -43.54 -0.66 -18.26
C PHE A 4 -43.05 -1.49 -17.08
N LEU A 5 -43.82 -2.49 -16.67
CA LEU A 5 -43.44 -3.38 -15.55
C LEU A 5 -42.26 -4.30 -15.93
N ILE A 6 -42.17 -4.74 -17.18
CA ILE A 6 -41.09 -5.57 -17.71
C ILE A 6 -39.79 -4.76 -17.81
N ILE A 7 -39.86 -3.51 -18.26
CA ILE A 7 -38.68 -2.62 -18.32
C ILE A 7 -38.16 -2.31 -16.92
N PHE A 8 -39.05 -2.10 -15.93
CA PHE A 8 -38.67 -1.85 -14.54
C PHE A 8 -38.01 -3.07 -13.91
N LEU A 9 -38.43 -4.29 -14.21
CA LEU A 9 -37.82 -5.54 -13.74
C LEU A 9 -36.44 -5.77 -14.37
N LEU A 10 -36.23 -5.45 -15.63
CA LEU A 10 -34.92 -5.56 -16.31
C LEU A 10 -33.89 -4.58 -15.76
N VAL A 11 -34.31 -3.38 -15.36
CA VAL A 11 -33.42 -2.39 -14.73
C VAL A 11 -32.96 -2.85 -13.34
N GLN A 12 -33.79 -3.56 -12.58
CA GLN A 12 -33.45 -4.09 -11.26
C GLN A 12 -32.38 -5.21 -11.34
N ILE A 13 -32.38 -6.00 -12.41
CA ILE A 13 -31.40 -7.09 -12.59
C ILE A 13 -29.99 -6.51 -12.87
N SER A 14 -29.89 -5.33 -13.46
CA SER A 14 -28.62 -4.67 -13.78
C SER A 14 -27.89 -4.11 -12.54
N PHE A 15 -28.56 -3.93 -11.40
CA PHE A 15 -27.98 -3.40 -10.16
C PHE A 15 -27.50 -4.48 -9.18
N SER A 16 -27.74 -5.76 -9.48
CA SER A 16 -27.22 -6.88 -8.67
C SER A 16 -25.87 -7.39 -9.21
N GLN A 17 -24.94 -6.50 -9.54
CA GLN A 17 -23.54 -6.90 -9.58
C GLN A 17 -23.09 -7.08 -8.12
N SER A 18 -23.07 -8.33 -7.66
CA SER A 18 -22.27 -8.68 -6.50
C SER A 18 -20.86 -8.18 -6.77
N GLU A 19 -20.37 -7.20 -6.00
CA GLU A 19 -18.96 -6.85 -5.98
C GLU A 19 -18.20 -8.13 -5.67
N ILE A 20 -17.68 -8.78 -6.70
CA ILE A 20 -16.72 -9.86 -6.52
C ILE A 20 -15.53 -9.17 -5.86
N LYS A 21 -15.41 -9.30 -4.54
CA LYS A 21 -14.33 -8.72 -3.76
C LYS A 21 -13.03 -9.36 -4.25
N GLN A 22 -12.40 -8.71 -5.21
CA GLN A 22 -11.16 -9.17 -5.81
C GLN A 22 -10.09 -9.26 -4.73
N SER A 23 -9.37 -10.40 -4.67
CA SER A 23 -8.26 -10.52 -3.71
C SER A 23 -7.14 -9.52 -4.06
N PRO A 24 -6.33 -9.09 -3.08
CA PRO A 24 -5.20 -8.20 -3.34
C PRO A 24 -4.25 -8.72 -4.43
N SER A 25 -3.95 -10.02 -4.41
CA SER A 25 -3.12 -10.66 -5.44
C SER A 25 -3.78 -10.63 -6.82
N SER A 26 -5.08 -10.94 -6.91
CA SER A 26 -5.81 -10.93 -8.18
C SER A 26 -5.83 -9.52 -8.78
N PHE A 27 -6.04 -8.50 -7.97
CA PHE A 27 -5.93 -7.11 -8.41
C PHE A 27 -4.51 -6.82 -8.92
N TRP A 28 -3.48 -7.14 -8.14
CA TRP A 28 -2.09 -6.89 -8.52
C TRP A 28 -1.70 -7.59 -9.82
N ILE A 29 -2.07 -8.87 -9.99
CA ILE A 29 -1.77 -9.66 -11.18
C ILE A 29 -2.51 -9.14 -12.41
N SER A 30 -3.69 -8.55 -12.25
CA SER A 30 -4.46 -7.96 -13.36
C SER A 30 -3.83 -6.71 -13.95
N LEU A 31 -2.92 -6.05 -13.23
CA LEU A 31 -2.23 -4.84 -13.68
C LEU A 31 -1.12 -5.18 -14.70
N SER A 32 -1.03 -4.40 -15.75
CA SER A 32 0.15 -4.38 -16.63
C SER A 32 1.40 -3.88 -15.88
N ASN A 33 2.59 -4.20 -16.39
CA ASN A 33 3.84 -3.72 -15.78
C ASN A 33 3.90 -2.20 -15.63
N LYS A 34 3.34 -1.47 -16.57
CA LYS A 34 3.28 0.00 -16.52
C LYS A 34 2.37 0.48 -15.39
N GLU A 35 1.22 -0.17 -15.21
CA GLU A 35 0.28 0.16 -14.13
C GLU A 35 0.85 -0.18 -12.76
N LYS A 36 1.54 -1.33 -12.61
CA LYS A 36 2.25 -1.70 -11.38
C LYS A 36 3.27 -0.63 -10.97
N ILE A 37 4.11 -0.20 -11.90
CA ILE A 37 5.09 0.87 -11.67
C ILE A 37 4.40 2.18 -11.31
N SER A 38 3.33 2.56 -12.02
CA SER A 38 2.56 3.77 -11.73
C SER A 38 1.90 3.72 -10.36
N PHE A 39 1.40 2.56 -9.94
CA PHE A 39 0.84 2.34 -8.61
C PHE A 39 1.90 2.55 -7.52
N ILE A 40 3.08 1.91 -7.66
CA ILE A 40 4.19 2.05 -6.69
C ILE A 40 4.64 3.51 -6.60
N ASN A 41 4.82 4.16 -7.74
CA ASN A 41 5.22 5.57 -7.80
C ASN A 41 4.19 6.48 -7.12
N GLY A 42 2.90 6.24 -7.35
CA GLY A 42 1.82 6.97 -6.70
C GLY A 42 1.82 6.79 -5.19
N ALA A 43 1.99 5.55 -4.72
CA ALA A 43 2.06 5.23 -3.29
C ALA A 43 3.28 5.90 -2.63
N TYR A 44 4.47 5.81 -3.22
CA TYR A 44 5.69 6.43 -2.72
C TYR A 44 5.56 7.96 -2.68
N SER A 45 5.01 8.56 -3.74
CA SER A 45 4.78 10.01 -3.81
C SER A 45 3.81 10.48 -2.73
N ALA A 46 2.71 9.74 -2.52
CA ALA A 46 1.72 10.07 -1.50
C ALA A 46 2.34 10.02 -0.08
N LEU A 47 3.07 8.95 0.24
CA LEU A 47 3.76 8.79 1.53
C LEU A 47 4.78 9.91 1.76
N SER A 48 5.57 10.25 0.75
CA SER A 48 6.58 11.31 0.82
C SER A 48 5.95 12.69 1.06
N VAL A 49 4.85 13.00 0.36
CA VAL A 49 4.12 14.26 0.52
C VAL A 49 3.51 14.36 1.92
N LEU A 50 2.85 13.28 2.39
CA LEU A 50 2.25 13.26 3.72
C LEU A 50 3.30 13.40 4.82
N LYS A 51 4.42 12.68 4.71
CA LYS A 51 5.55 12.80 5.65
C LYS A 51 6.08 14.23 5.69
N LYS A 52 6.32 14.83 4.51
CA LYS A 52 6.81 16.22 4.42
C LYS A 52 5.83 17.18 5.06
N LYS A 53 4.55 17.11 4.71
CA LYS A 53 3.51 17.99 5.27
C LYS A 53 3.43 17.87 6.79
N HIS A 54 3.48 16.65 7.32
CA HIS A 54 3.49 16.44 8.77
C HIS A 54 4.74 17.03 9.42
N LYS A 55 5.94 16.84 8.82
CA LYS A 55 7.18 17.46 9.31
C LYS A 55 7.09 18.98 9.34
N ASP A 56 6.51 19.59 8.29
CA ASP A 56 6.33 21.03 8.21
C ASP A 56 5.40 21.54 9.33
N GLU A 57 4.33 20.81 9.65
CA GLU A 57 3.42 21.18 10.76
C GLU A 57 4.08 20.99 12.13
N VAL A 58 4.83 19.91 12.33
CA VAL A 58 5.59 19.67 13.57
C VAL A 58 6.62 20.77 13.79
N ALA A 59 7.35 21.17 12.74
CA ALA A 59 8.35 22.23 12.84
C ALA A 59 7.78 23.57 13.33
N LYS A 60 6.50 23.85 13.10
CA LYS A 60 5.84 25.06 13.59
C LYS A 60 5.77 25.12 15.12
N GLN A 61 5.83 23.97 15.81
CA GLN A 61 5.82 23.91 17.27
C GLN A 61 7.02 24.63 17.87
N TYR A 62 8.20 24.55 17.25
CA TYR A 62 9.40 25.27 17.67
C TYR A 62 9.26 26.81 17.56
N LEU A 63 8.38 27.28 16.67
CA LEU A 63 8.09 28.70 16.54
C LEU A 63 7.28 29.23 17.72
N HIS A 64 6.47 28.38 18.34
CA HIS A 64 5.60 28.71 19.48
C HIS A 64 6.27 28.45 20.82
N ASP A 65 7.11 27.41 20.91
CA ASP A 65 7.84 27.05 22.13
C ASP A 65 9.27 26.64 21.79
N LYS A 66 10.24 27.49 22.15
CA LYS A 66 11.68 27.24 21.91
C LYS A 66 12.24 26.06 22.73
N ASN A 67 11.57 25.65 23.78
CA ASN A 67 11.95 24.52 24.63
C ASN A 67 11.21 23.24 24.23
N TRP A 68 10.42 23.26 23.18
CA TRP A 68 9.69 22.09 22.74
C TRP A 68 10.64 20.98 22.32
N ILE A 69 10.42 19.78 22.86
CA ILE A 69 11.18 18.58 22.53
C ILE A 69 10.23 17.67 21.74
N GLN A 70 10.67 17.26 20.54
CA GLN A 70 9.88 16.37 19.70
C GLN A 70 9.61 15.04 20.42
N PRO A 71 8.33 14.67 20.60
CA PRO A 71 7.98 13.38 21.20
C PRO A 71 8.44 12.19 20.35
N TYR A 72 8.93 11.14 20.98
CA TYR A 72 9.44 9.93 20.32
C TYR A 72 8.46 9.32 19.32
N TYR A 73 7.17 9.37 19.57
CA TYR A 73 6.17 8.79 18.66
C TYR A 73 6.15 9.46 17.28
N ILE A 74 6.59 10.71 17.16
CA ILE A 74 6.71 11.42 15.88
C ILE A 74 7.87 10.82 15.07
N ASP A 75 9.01 10.57 15.68
CA ASP A 75 10.15 9.92 15.03
C ASP A 75 9.78 8.49 14.62
N ARG A 76 9.07 7.79 15.51
CA ARG A 76 8.57 6.45 15.21
C ARG A 76 7.58 6.43 14.05
N TYR A 77 6.71 7.43 13.96
CA TYR A 77 5.79 7.59 12.84
C TYR A 77 6.53 7.74 11.52
N TYR A 78 7.58 8.57 11.47
CA TYR A 78 8.40 8.73 10.27
C TYR A 78 9.14 7.45 9.90
N SER A 79 9.73 6.77 10.87
CA SER A 79 10.36 5.47 10.64
C SER A 79 9.39 4.43 10.07
N ILE A 80 8.13 4.41 10.51
CA ILE A 80 7.11 3.52 9.96
C ILE A 80 6.78 3.88 8.50
N ILE A 81 6.70 5.17 8.16
CA ILE A 81 6.48 5.58 6.77
C ILE A 81 7.65 5.16 5.89
N ASP A 82 8.89 5.31 6.36
CA ASP A 82 10.08 4.94 5.60
C ASP A 82 10.14 3.44 5.29
N GLU A 83 9.57 2.59 6.14
CA GLU A 83 9.47 1.15 5.88
C GLU A 83 8.66 0.79 4.62
N TYR A 84 7.84 1.71 4.10
CA TYR A 84 7.06 1.51 2.86
C TYR A 84 7.81 1.93 1.60
N HIS A 85 8.97 2.57 1.75
CA HIS A 85 9.76 3.12 0.64
C HIS A 85 11.18 2.57 0.70
N SER A 86 11.62 1.86 -0.34
CA SER A 86 13.00 1.40 -0.41
C SER A 86 13.93 2.54 -0.83
N GLU A 87 14.92 2.85 0.02
CA GLU A 87 15.97 3.81 -0.28
C GLU A 87 16.98 3.24 -1.31
N GLN A 88 17.23 1.95 -1.27
CA GLN A 88 18.19 1.26 -2.15
C GLN A 88 17.72 1.25 -3.61
N VAL A 89 16.41 1.08 -3.81
CA VAL A 89 15.81 0.96 -5.15
C VAL A 89 15.43 2.31 -5.73
N SER A 90 15.25 3.31 -4.91
CA SER A 90 14.70 4.67 -5.07
C SER A 90 14.08 5.08 -6.43
N TYR A 91 14.73 4.76 -7.55
CA TYR A 91 14.24 5.12 -8.90
C TYR A 91 13.92 3.93 -9.80
N ASP A 92 14.39 2.73 -9.50
CA ASP A 92 14.04 1.53 -10.28
C ASP A 92 12.86 0.76 -9.70
N LEU A 93 11.69 1.36 -9.81
CA LEU A 93 10.43 0.79 -9.31
C LEU A 93 10.07 -0.55 -9.97
N LYS A 94 10.72 -0.92 -11.08
CA LYS A 94 10.55 -2.25 -11.71
C LYS A 94 11.02 -3.36 -10.79
N ILE A 95 12.06 -3.13 -9.99
CA ILE A 95 12.57 -4.11 -9.03
C ILE A 95 11.50 -4.39 -7.97
N ILE A 96 10.86 -3.34 -7.44
CA ILE A 96 9.77 -3.50 -6.47
C ILE A 96 8.60 -4.28 -7.10
N ALA A 97 8.20 -3.91 -8.32
CA ALA A 97 7.12 -4.61 -9.02
C ALA A 97 7.42 -6.10 -9.22
N LEU A 98 8.65 -6.45 -9.62
CA LEU A 98 9.10 -7.82 -9.81
C LEU A 98 9.05 -8.63 -8.49
N HIS A 99 9.51 -8.05 -7.40
CA HIS A 99 9.48 -8.72 -6.09
C HIS A 99 8.07 -8.84 -5.53
N MET A 100 7.18 -7.89 -5.84
CA MET A 100 5.75 -8.02 -5.54
C MET A 100 5.11 -9.17 -6.31
N ASP A 101 5.48 -9.35 -7.60
CA ASP A 101 5.04 -10.49 -8.40
C ASP A 101 5.50 -11.82 -7.78
N ALA A 102 6.77 -11.89 -7.38
CA ALA A 102 7.32 -13.06 -6.69
C ALA A 102 6.65 -13.34 -5.34
N LEU A 103 6.32 -12.30 -4.55
CA LEU A 103 5.63 -12.43 -3.27
C LEU A 103 4.23 -13.02 -3.48
N TYR A 104 3.47 -12.52 -4.44
CA TYR A 104 2.11 -13.00 -4.73
C TYR A 104 2.07 -14.31 -5.54
N ALA A 105 3.21 -14.83 -6.00
CA ALA A 105 3.29 -16.19 -6.57
C ALA A 105 3.12 -17.28 -5.49
N ASN A 106 3.31 -16.97 -4.22
CA ASN A 106 3.09 -17.90 -3.11
C ASN A 106 1.62 -17.86 -2.66
N SER A 107 0.99 -19.05 -2.56
CA SER A 107 -0.42 -19.22 -2.14
C SER A 107 -0.74 -18.59 -0.78
N ASP A 108 0.22 -18.58 0.13
CA ASP A 108 0.03 -18.08 1.50
C ASP A 108 -0.04 -16.54 1.56
N ASN A 109 0.29 -15.87 0.45
CA ASN A 109 0.37 -14.41 0.39
C ASN A 109 -0.80 -13.76 -0.36
N LEU A 110 -1.71 -14.54 -0.95
CA LEU A 110 -2.74 -14.04 -1.88
C LEU A 110 -3.66 -12.98 -1.28
N ASN A 111 -3.89 -13.04 0.02
CA ASN A 111 -4.79 -12.13 0.74
C ASN A 111 -4.06 -10.97 1.46
N ILE A 112 -2.73 -10.94 1.41
CA ILE A 112 -1.96 -9.84 2.03
C ILE A 112 -2.28 -8.54 1.29
N PRO A 113 -2.71 -7.47 2.00
CA PRO A 113 -2.99 -6.18 1.37
C PRO A 113 -1.77 -5.63 0.62
N ILE A 114 -2.00 -5.00 -0.53
CA ILE A 114 -0.91 -4.55 -1.44
C ILE A 114 0.09 -3.64 -0.74
N MET A 115 -0.36 -2.70 0.08
CA MET A 115 0.54 -1.81 0.80
C MET A 115 1.41 -2.58 1.82
N GLU A 116 0.87 -3.61 2.46
CA GLU A 116 1.66 -4.44 3.39
C GLU A 116 2.68 -5.31 2.65
N ALA A 117 2.29 -5.86 1.50
CA ALA A 117 3.21 -6.59 0.62
C ALA A 117 4.34 -5.68 0.13
N MET A 118 4.01 -4.45 -0.30
CA MET A 118 4.98 -3.45 -0.72
C MET A 118 5.96 -3.09 0.41
N LYS A 119 5.49 -2.96 1.65
CA LYS A 119 6.33 -2.74 2.83
C LYS A 119 7.32 -3.88 3.04
N VAL A 120 6.85 -5.15 2.98
CA VAL A 120 7.71 -6.31 3.12
C VAL A 120 8.80 -6.31 2.04
N VAL A 121 8.43 -6.05 0.79
CA VAL A 121 9.36 -5.98 -0.34
C VAL A 121 10.37 -4.85 -0.16
N SER A 122 9.94 -3.66 0.25
CA SER A 122 10.84 -2.52 0.52
C SER A 122 11.87 -2.84 1.59
N LEU A 123 11.44 -3.41 2.73
CA LEU A 123 12.34 -3.85 3.79
C LEU A 123 13.36 -4.90 3.30
N MET A 124 12.94 -5.84 2.46
CA MET A 124 13.85 -6.84 1.86
C MET A 124 14.91 -6.17 0.98
N GLN A 125 14.52 -5.19 0.17
CA GLN A 125 15.43 -4.46 -0.71
C GLN A 125 16.45 -3.62 0.07
N ASP A 126 16.04 -3.04 1.19
CA ASP A 126 16.91 -2.22 2.06
C ASP A 126 17.80 -3.07 2.98
N GLY A 127 17.76 -4.40 2.85
CA GLY A 127 18.62 -5.31 3.61
C GLY A 127 18.05 -5.73 4.96
N ASP A 128 16.92 -5.21 5.38
CA ASP A 128 16.24 -5.53 6.65
C ASP A 128 15.49 -6.88 6.60
N ARG A 129 16.20 -7.93 6.16
CA ARG A 129 15.61 -9.25 5.87
C ARG A 129 14.93 -9.88 7.07
N GLU A 130 15.50 -9.73 8.24
CA GLU A 130 14.91 -10.30 9.47
C GLU A 130 13.56 -9.66 9.78
N LYS A 131 13.48 -8.33 9.72
CA LYS A 131 12.26 -7.57 9.93
C LYS A 131 11.21 -7.85 8.84
N ALA A 132 11.64 -7.95 7.59
CA ALA A 132 10.78 -8.29 6.47
C ALA A 132 10.16 -9.69 6.64
N ASN A 133 10.98 -10.70 7.00
CA ASN A 133 10.51 -12.08 7.21
C ASN A 133 9.56 -12.17 8.39
N LEU A 134 9.87 -11.52 9.51
CA LEU A 134 8.99 -11.49 10.67
C LEU A 134 7.64 -10.85 10.32
N ARG A 135 7.67 -9.74 9.57
CA ARG A 135 6.45 -9.07 9.11
C ARG A 135 5.64 -9.96 8.18
N LEU A 136 6.29 -10.63 7.23
CA LEU A 136 5.63 -11.54 6.30
C LEU A 136 4.90 -12.67 7.04
N LEU A 137 5.56 -13.32 7.99
CA LEU A 137 4.96 -14.37 8.82
C LEU A 137 3.75 -13.87 9.63
N GLN A 138 3.81 -12.65 10.15
CA GLN A 138 2.68 -12.03 10.85
C GLN A 138 1.50 -11.79 9.91
N LEU A 139 1.77 -11.35 8.68
CA LEU A 139 0.73 -11.09 7.67
C LEU A 139 0.07 -12.38 7.18
N GLN A 140 0.85 -13.44 6.92
CA GLN A 140 0.34 -14.77 6.55
C GLN A 140 -0.58 -15.38 7.60
N ARG A 141 -0.33 -15.08 8.89
CA ARG A 141 -1.19 -15.55 10.00
C ARG A 141 -2.46 -14.71 10.15
N LYS A 142 -2.43 -13.47 9.68
CA LYS A 142 -3.52 -12.51 9.85
C LYS A 142 -4.53 -12.59 8.71
N TYR A 143 -4.08 -12.87 7.51
CA TYR A 143 -4.86 -12.82 6.28
C TYR A 143 -4.93 -14.20 5.59
#